data_2dffdb8eb4ea45122f4e70eed49a7d0c
#
_entry.id   2dffdb8eb4ea45122f4e70eed49a7d0c
#
_cell.length_a   1.000
_cell.length_b   1.000
_cell.length_c   1.000
_cell.angle_alpha   90.00
_cell.angle_beta   90.00
_cell.angle_gamma   90.00
#
_symmetry.space_group_name_H-M   'P 1'
#
loop_
_entity.id
_entity.type
_entity.pdbx_description
1 polymer ?
#
loop_
_entity_poly.entity_id
_entity_poly.type
_entity_poly.pdbx_seq_one_letter_code
_entity_poly.pdbx_strand_id
1 'polypeptide(L)'
;SQIRDFVVKYKGKEQLSDYYKNIFGIEKEYRLSKVSKVSSIMYGQEGIQIVYGDGLVHHAKIEEGGFKVLVANPPYSVTGFLTTLPKEARNEYALSKEIKGKALESNNYIESFFIERAKQLLAPDGVAAIILPYTVLTGAESMYKKTREILLQSFDIISIAHFGDGTFGR
;
A
#
# COMPACT_ATOMS: atom_id res chain seq x y z
N SER A 1 -0.85 15.70 14.60
CA SER A 1 -0.17 14.73 13.75
C SER A 1 1.06 15.37 13.11
N GLN A 2 2.07 14.59 12.77
CA GLN A 2 3.34 15.10 12.23
C GLN A 2 3.15 15.96 10.96
N ILE A 3 2.22 15.59 10.07
CA ILE A 3 1.90 16.38 8.88
C ILE A 3 1.37 17.77 9.29
N ARG A 4 0.42 17.83 10.22
CA ARG A 4 -0.11 19.09 10.73
C ARG A 4 0.99 19.99 11.29
N ASP A 5 1.83 19.43 12.14
CA ASP A 5 2.88 20.18 12.82
C ASP A 5 3.91 20.71 11.82
N PHE A 6 4.27 19.91 10.82
CA PHE A 6 5.13 20.32 9.72
C PHE A 6 4.50 21.46 8.90
N VAL A 7 3.26 21.29 8.44
CA VAL A 7 2.60 22.29 7.59
C VAL A 7 2.42 23.61 8.35
N VAL A 8 1.96 23.57 9.61
CA VAL A 8 1.81 24.76 10.42
C VAL A 8 3.14 25.49 10.62
N LYS A 9 4.22 24.73 10.87
CA LYS A 9 5.55 25.30 11.10
C LYS A 9 6.17 25.95 9.86
N TYR A 10 6.01 25.34 8.69
CA TYR A 10 6.79 25.70 7.50
C TYR A 10 5.97 26.34 6.37
N LYS A 11 4.63 26.20 6.38
CA LYS A 11 3.75 26.64 5.29
C LYS A 11 2.61 27.54 5.74
N GLY A 12 2.29 27.55 7.03
CA GLY A 12 1.15 28.28 7.58
C GLY A 12 -0.10 27.42 7.78
N LYS A 13 -0.89 27.76 8.80
CA LYS A 13 -2.08 27.00 9.21
C LYS A 13 -3.17 27.01 8.13
N GLU A 14 -3.27 28.06 7.36
CA GLU A 14 -4.23 28.26 6.27
C GLU A 14 -4.08 27.25 5.14
N GLN A 15 -2.89 26.68 4.95
CA GLN A 15 -2.61 25.71 3.90
C GLN A 15 -2.94 24.25 4.29
N LEU A 16 -3.29 23.99 5.55
CA LEU A 16 -3.59 22.64 6.04
C LEU A 16 -4.68 21.94 5.24
N SER A 17 -5.76 22.66 4.89
CA SER A 17 -6.87 22.10 4.12
C SER A 17 -6.41 21.56 2.76
N ASP A 18 -5.54 22.29 2.07
CA ASP A 18 -5.05 21.88 0.75
C ASP A 18 -4.11 20.68 0.84
N TYR A 19 -3.28 20.62 1.88
CA TYR A 19 -2.47 19.40 2.14
C TYR A 19 -3.33 18.19 2.42
N TYR A 20 -4.41 18.31 3.21
CA TYR A 20 -5.29 17.18 3.51
C TYR A 20 -6.04 16.66 2.28
N LYS A 21 -6.41 17.51 1.32
CA LYS A 21 -7.05 17.11 0.05
C LYS A 21 -6.15 16.19 -0.80
N ASN A 22 -4.84 16.25 -0.60
CA ASN A 22 -3.86 15.43 -1.31
C ASN A 22 -3.50 14.12 -0.57
N ILE A 23 -4.20 13.82 0.53
CA ILE A 23 -4.02 12.58 1.29
C ILE A 23 -5.15 11.62 0.94
N PHE A 24 -4.78 10.42 0.51
CA PHE A 24 -5.70 9.36 0.15
C PHE A 24 -5.45 8.13 1.02
N GLY A 25 -6.52 7.45 1.39
CA GLY A 25 -6.48 6.14 2.00
C GLY A 25 -7.40 5.20 1.25
N ILE A 26 -6.99 3.94 1.09
CA ILE A 26 -7.83 2.88 0.54
C ILE A 26 -8.04 1.85 1.64
N GLU A 27 -9.29 1.52 1.93
CA GLU A 27 -9.65 0.56 2.96
C GLU A 27 -10.71 -0.41 2.42
N LYS A 28 -10.41 -1.71 2.48
CA LYS A 28 -11.25 -2.77 1.96
C LYS A 28 -12.41 -3.13 2.90
N GLU A 29 -12.22 -2.95 4.20
CA GLU A 29 -13.26 -3.24 5.19
C GLU A 29 -14.18 -2.01 5.34
N TYR A 30 -15.48 -2.21 5.09
CA TYR A 30 -16.47 -1.13 5.05
C TYR A 30 -16.57 -0.34 6.36
N ARG A 31 -16.56 -1.05 7.49
CA ARG A 31 -16.67 -0.41 8.81
C ARG A 31 -15.41 0.42 9.10
N LEU A 32 -14.24 -0.13 8.81
CA LEU A 32 -12.97 0.58 9.01
C LEU A 32 -12.86 1.80 8.10
N SER A 33 -13.34 1.73 6.86
CA SER A 33 -13.37 2.90 5.97
C SER A 33 -14.23 4.04 6.54
N LYS A 34 -15.37 3.71 7.16
CA LYS A 34 -16.22 4.69 7.85
C LYS A 34 -15.56 5.24 9.11
N VAL A 35 -14.98 4.38 9.94
CA VAL A 35 -14.25 4.79 11.15
C VAL A 35 -13.11 5.74 10.78
N SER A 36 -12.37 5.44 9.73
CA SER A 36 -11.29 6.31 9.23
C SER A 36 -11.80 7.69 8.80
N LYS A 37 -12.94 7.74 8.11
CA LYS A 37 -13.59 9.03 7.74
C LYS A 37 -14.03 9.83 8.96
N VAL A 38 -14.71 9.19 9.90
CA VAL A 38 -15.15 9.86 11.14
C VAL A 38 -13.94 10.34 11.93
N SER A 39 -12.92 9.52 12.06
CA SER A 39 -11.67 9.86 12.73
C SER A 39 -11.00 11.08 12.09
N SER A 40 -10.94 11.14 10.74
CA SER A 40 -10.36 12.30 10.06
C SER A 40 -11.10 13.59 10.38
N ILE A 41 -12.42 13.56 10.45
CA ILE A 41 -13.24 14.71 10.85
C ILE A 41 -12.96 15.10 12.31
N MET A 42 -12.97 14.13 13.23
CA MET A 42 -12.72 14.39 14.67
C MET A 42 -11.35 15.01 14.93
N TYR A 43 -10.36 14.70 14.11
CA TYR A 43 -9.01 15.28 14.21
C TYR A 43 -8.81 16.54 13.36
N GLY A 44 -9.89 17.11 12.79
CA GLY A 44 -9.81 18.30 11.94
C GLY A 44 -9.05 18.07 10.63
N GLN A 45 -9.17 16.88 10.07
CA GLN A 45 -8.50 16.44 8.83
C GLN A 45 -9.55 16.13 7.73
N GLU A 46 -10.58 16.95 7.62
CA GLU A 46 -11.75 16.71 6.76
C GLU A 46 -11.42 16.57 5.27
N GLY A 47 -10.28 17.12 4.83
CA GLY A 47 -9.83 17.04 3.44
C GLY A 47 -9.34 15.65 3.02
N ILE A 48 -9.03 14.74 3.96
CA ILE A 48 -8.50 13.41 3.65
C ILE A 48 -9.56 12.56 2.92
N GLN A 49 -9.16 11.96 1.82
CA GLN A 49 -10.03 11.15 0.98
C GLN A 49 -9.86 9.67 1.30
N ILE A 50 -10.87 9.06 1.93
CA ILE A 50 -10.90 7.61 2.19
C ILE A 50 -11.76 6.93 1.13
N VAL A 51 -11.14 6.10 0.32
CA VAL A 51 -11.78 5.27 -0.70
C VAL A 51 -12.11 3.90 -0.09
N TYR A 52 -13.37 3.50 -0.15
CA TYR A 52 -13.76 2.14 0.17
C TYR A 52 -13.49 1.25 -1.04
N GLY A 53 -12.61 0.26 -0.89
CA GLY A 53 -12.25 -0.65 -1.97
C GLY A 53 -10.97 -1.43 -1.69
N ASP A 54 -10.65 -2.34 -2.61
CA ASP A 54 -9.44 -3.14 -2.53
C ASP A 54 -8.22 -2.31 -3.00
N GLY A 55 -7.17 -2.25 -2.17
CA GLY A 55 -5.94 -1.52 -2.49
C GLY A 55 -5.19 -2.03 -3.72
N LEU A 56 -5.45 -3.27 -4.13
CA LEU A 56 -4.86 -3.90 -5.31
C LEU A 56 -5.66 -3.67 -6.61
N VAL A 57 -6.71 -2.86 -6.56
CA VAL A 57 -7.56 -2.56 -7.74
C VAL A 57 -7.42 -1.08 -8.09
N HIS A 58 -7.55 -0.77 -9.37
CA HIS A 58 -7.64 0.62 -9.82
C HIS A 58 -8.91 1.29 -9.29
N HIS A 59 -8.78 2.53 -8.85
CA HIS A 59 -9.89 3.36 -8.40
C HIS A 59 -9.85 4.70 -9.14
N ALA A 60 -10.97 5.12 -9.70
CA ALA A 60 -11.07 6.37 -10.48
C ALA A 60 -10.62 7.65 -9.73
N LYS A 61 -10.59 7.61 -8.39
CA LYS A 61 -10.13 8.71 -7.54
C LYS A 61 -8.64 8.66 -7.20
N ILE A 62 -7.96 7.59 -7.58
CA ILE A 62 -6.55 7.34 -7.27
C ILE A 62 -5.76 7.42 -8.58
N GLU A 63 -5.00 8.47 -8.72
CA GLU A 63 -4.13 8.66 -9.90
C GLU A 63 -2.87 7.79 -9.76
N GLU A 64 -2.66 6.90 -10.71
CA GLU A 64 -1.45 6.09 -10.76
C GLU A 64 -0.25 6.94 -11.20
N GLY A 65 0.91 6.69 -10.59
CA GLY A 65 2.10 7.51 -10.81
C GLY A 65 2.01 8.94 -10.24
N GLY A 66 0.97 9.25 -9.45
CA GLY A 66 0.72 10.59 -8.92
C GLY A 66 1.26 10.86 -7.51
N PHE A 67 1.64 9.82 -6.77
CA PHE A 67 1.95 9.97 -5.34
C PHE A 67 3.44 10.11 -5.07
N LYS A 68 3.81 11.14 -4.31
CA LYS A 68 5.20 11.35 -3.84
C LYS A 68 5.52 10.58 -2.57
N VAL A 69 4.52 10.20 -1.79
CA VAL A 69 4.69 9.43 -0.55
C VAL A 69 3.63 8.34 -0.48
N LEU A 70 4.06 7.12 -0.21
CA LEU A 70 3.20 5.98 0.03
C LEU A 70 3.56 5.34 1.38
N VAL A 71 2.56 5.10 2.21
CA VAL A 71 2.72 4.35 3.47
C VAL A 71 1.74 3.19 3.47
N ALA A 72 2.23 1.98 3.66
CA ALA A 72 1.39 0.78 3.68
C ALA A 72 1.80 -0.20 4.76
N ASN A 73 0.79 -0.79 5.39
CA ASN A 73 0.91 -1.99 6.21
C ASN A 73 -0.07 -3.03 5.63
N PRO A 74 0.32 -3.71 4.54
CA PRO A 74 -0.56 -4.67 3.90
C PRO A 74 -0.81 -5.89 4.78
N PRO A 75 -1.91 -6.62 4.56
CA PRO A 75 -2.09 -7.92 5.19
C PRO A 75 -1.02 -8.91 4.70
N TYR A 76 -0.72 -9.92 5.50
CA TYR A 76 0.27 -10.95 5.18
C TYR A 76 -0.38 -12.31 4.96
N SER A 77 0.14 -13.09 4.02
CA SER A 77 -0.21 -14.50 3.81
C SER A 77 -1.71 -14.77 3.65
N VAL A 78 -2.46 -13.90 3.00
CA VAL A 78 -3.90 -14.09 2.74
C VAL A 78 -4.09 -15.07 1.59
N THR A 79 -4.55 -16.28 1.92
CA THR A 79 -4.78 -17.33 0.92
C THR A 79 -5.94 -16.97 0.00
N GLY A 80 -5.78 -17.21 -1.30
CA GLY A 80 -6.83 -17.05 -2.30
C GLY A 80 -7.20 -15.61 -2.64
N PHE A 81 -6.46 -14.61 -2.17
CA PHE A 81 -6.79 -13.20 -2.42
C PHE A 81 -6.92 -12.87 -3.92
N LEU A 82 -6.15 -13.56 -4.78
CA LEU A 82 -6.23 -13.33 -6.23
C LEU A 82 -7.58 -13.69 -6.83
N THR A 83 -8.31 -14.64 -6.24
CA THR A 83 -9.65 -15.02 -6.72
C THR A 83 -10.67 -13.94 -6.44
N THR A 84 -10.41 -13.07 -5.45
CA THR A 84 -11.30 -11.95 -5.11
C THR A 84 -11.09 -10.72 -6.01
N LEU A 85 -9.97 -10.66 -6.75
CA LEU A 85 -9.69 -9.56 -7.66
C LEU A 85 -10.34 -9.79 -9.03
N PRO A 86 -10.87 -8.74 -9.68
CA PRO A 86 -11.28 -8.79 -11.08
C PRO A 86 -10.14 -9.29 -11.98
N LYS A 87 -10.48 -10.00 -13.05
CA LYS A 87 -9.49 -10.56 -13.99
C LYS A 87 -8.60 -9.46 -14.60
N GLU A 88 -9.20 -8.34 -14.92
CA GLU A 88 -8.53 -7.17 -15.50
C GLU A 88 -7.45 -6.66 -14.53
N ALA A 89 -7.82 -6.43 -13.26
CA ALA A 89 -6.88 -6.00 -12.23
C ALA A 89 -5.73 -7.01 -12.01
N ARG A 90 -6.03 -8.31 -12.02
CA ARG A 90 -4.96 -9.34 -11.90
C ARG A 90 -3.96 -9.28 -13.04
N ASN A 91 -4.41 -8.98 -14.25
CA ASN A 91 -3.55 -8.93 -15.45
C ASN A 91 -2.57 -7.75 -15.43
N GLU A 92 -2.83 -6.73 -14.61
CA GLU A 92 -1.95 -5.58 -14.44
C GLU A 92 -0.67 -5.91 -13.63
N TYR A 93 -0.68 -7.03 -12.89
CA TYR A 93 0.45 -7.46 -12.09
C TYR A 93 1.35 -8.45 -12.84
N ALA A 94 2.63 -8.14 -12.93
CA ALA A 94 3.63 -9.06 -13.48
C ALA A 94 3.71 -10.37 -12.66
N LEU A 95 3.56 -10.28 -11.33
CA LEU A 95 3.51 -11.41 -10.42
C LEU A 95 2.36 -12.39 -10.74
N SER A 96 1.23 -11.91 -11.24
CA SER A 96 0.09 -12.76 -11.63
C SER A 96 0.44 -13.72 -12.76
N LYS A 97 1.38 -13.35 -13.63
CA LYS A 97 1.78 -14.18 -14.78
C LYS A 97 2.48 -15.46 -14.36
N GLU A 98 3.09 -15.46 -13.16
CA GLU A 98 3.75 -16.63 -12.57
C GLU A 98 2.75 -17.62 -11.94
N ILE A 99 1.47 -17.23 -11.78
CA ILE A 99 0.46 -17.99 -11.05
C ILE A 99 -0.62 -18.45 -12.02
N LYS A 100 -0.79 -19.76 -12.17
CA LYS A 100 -1.76 -20.35 -13.12
C LYS A 100 -2.62 -21.42 -12.46
N GLY A 101 -3.83 -21.59 -12.96
CA GLY A 101 -4.74 -22.67 -12.59
C GLY A 101 -5.06 -22.70 -11.10
N LYS A 102 -4.98 -23.86 -10.48
CA LYS A 102 -5.27 -24.06 -9.04
C LYS A 102 -4.41 -23.23 -8.09
N ALA A 103 -3.22 -22.80 -8.55
CA ALA A 103 -2.36 -21.96 -7.74
C ALA A 103 -2.95 -20.56 -7.44
N LEU A 104 -3.97 -20.12 -8.20
CA LEU A 104 -4.70 -18.88 -7.88
C LEU A 104 -5.45 -18.99 -6.55
N GLU A 105 -6.01 -20.15 -6.24
CA GLU A 105 -6.78 -20.39 -5.02
C GLU A 105 -5.89 -20.57 -3.78
N SER A 106 -4.71 -21.15 -3.97
CA SER A 106 -3.76 -21.43 -2.89
C SER A 106 -2.70 -20.36 -2.69
N ASN A 107 -2.61 -19.37 -3.59
CA ASN A 107 -1.66 -18.28 -3.46
C ASN A 107 -1.89 -17.45 -2.20
N ASN A 108 -0.82 -17.14 -1.49
CA ASN A 108 -0.86 -16.38 -0.24
C ASN A 108 0.21 -15.27 -0.15
N TYR A 109 0.76 -14.83 -1.29
CA TYR A 109 1.83 -13.82 -1.35
C TYR A 109 1.27 -12.39 -1.55
N ILE A 110 0.20 -12.03 -0.87
CA ILE A 110 -0.49 -10.75 -1.04
C ILE A 110 0.43 -9.55 -0.81
N GLU A 111 1.33 -9.64 0.16
CA GLU A 111 2.33 -8.61 0.46
C GLU A 111 3.25 -8.29 -0.71
N SER A 112 3.56 -9.27 -1.55
CA SER A 112 4.35 -9.10 -2.78
C SER A 112 3.61 -8.24 -3.81
N PHE A 113 2.31 -8.40 -3.92
CA PHE A 113 1.47 -7.60 -4.82
C PHE A 113 1.37 -6.15 -4.36
N PHE A 114 1.43 -5.89 -3.06
CA PHE A 114 1.48 -4.51 -2.56
C PHE A 114 2.80 -3.79 -2.89
N ILE A 115 3.91 -4.52 -3.05
CA ILE A 115 5.16 -3.94 -3.56
C ILE A 115 4.98 -3.51 -5.03
N GLU A 116 4.42 -4.38 -5.86
CA GLU A 116 4.14 -4.05 -7.25
C GLU A 116 3.11 -2.92 -7.38
N ARG A 117 2.10 -2.89 -6.49
CA ARG A 117 1.13 -1.79 -6.42
C ARG A 117 1.78 -0.47 -6.05
N ALA A 118 2.74 -0.47 -5.12
CA ALA A 118 3.49 0.73 -4.79
C ALA A 118 4.22 1.32 -5.99
N LYS A 119 4.80 0.47 -6.85
CA LYS A 119 5.40 0.89 -8.12
C LYS A 119 4.40 1.57 -9.04
N GLN A 120 3.16 1.06 -9.13
CA GLN A 120 2.12 1.67 -9.98
C GLN A 120 1.67 3.03 -9.46
N LEU A 121 1.60 3.21 -8.14
CA LEU A 121 1.06 4.41 -7.51
C LEU A 121 2.06 5.55 -7.38
N LEU A 122 3.35 5.24 -7.21
CA LEU A 122 4.36 6.25 -6.97
C LEU A 122 4.74 7.01 -8.24
N ALA A 123 4.83 8.32 -8.09
CA ALA A 123 5.47 9.19 -9.07
C ALA A 123 7.01 8.94 -9.10
N PRO A 124 7.71 9.34 -10.16
CA PRO A 124 9.18 9.39 -10.15
C PRO A 124 9.69 10.15 -8.92
N ASP A 125 10.76 9.64 -8.31
CA ASP A 125 11.35 10.17 -7.06
C ASP A 125 10.39 10.14 -5.85
N GLY A 126 9.32 9.33 -5.92
CA GLY A 126 8.43 9.10 -4.79
C GLY A 126 9.05 8.15 -3.76
N VAL A 127 8.64 8.27 -2.50
CA VAL A 127 9.15 7.46 -1.38
C VAL A 127 8.05 6.55 -0.86
N ALA A 128 8.37 5.26 -0.68
CA ALA A 128 7.49 4.31 -0.02
C ALA A 128 8.03 3.86 1.33
N ALA A 129 7.13 3.74 2.32
CA ALA A 129 7.39 3.03 3.56
C ALA A 129 6.38 1.88 3.69
N ILE A 130 6.84 0.64 3.56
CA ILE A 130 5.99 -0.54 3.55
C ILE A 130 6.45 -1.50 4.63
N ILE A 131 5.52 -1.93 5.48
CA ILE A 131 5.78 -2.97 6.49
C ILE A 131 5.58 -4.33 5.82
N LEU A 132 6.59 -5.17 5.86
CA LEU A 132 6.60 -6.45 5.15
C LEU A 132 7.06 -7.58 6.08
N PRO A 133 6.60 -8.82 5.86
CA PRO A 133 7.16 -9.96 6.56
C PRO A 133 8.62 -10.20 6.10
N TYR A 134 9.46 -10.64 7.01
CA TYR A 134 10.89 -10.88 6.76
C TYR A 134 11.14 -11.88 5.62
N THR A 135 10.20 -12.80 5.42
CA THR A 135 10.24 -13.79 4.32
C THR A 135 10.30 -13.18 2.92
N VAL A 136 9.81 -11.96 2.73
CA VAL A 136 9.96 -11.23 1.45
C VAL A 136 11.44 -11.07 1.09
N LEU A 137 12.28 -10.80 2.08
CA LEU A 137 13.73 -10.60 1.88
C LEU A 137 14.51 -11.91 1.84
N THR A 138 14.10 -12.93 2.58
CA THR A 138 14.89 -14.16 2.80
C THR A 138 14.31 -15.42 2.17
N GLY A 139 13.03 -15.41 1.80
CA GLY A 139 12.33 -16.58 1.25
C GLY A 139 12.98 -17.09 -0.04
N ALA A 140 13.10 -18.39 -0.15
CA ALA A 140 13.72 -19.07 -1.30
C ALA A 140 12.73 -19.37 -2.44
N GLU A 141 11.44 -19.20 -2.19
CA GLU A 141 10.36 -19.46 -3.14
C GLU A 141 10.47 -18.54 -4.37
N SER A 142 10.06 -19.06 -5.53
CA SER A 142 10.14 -18.33 -6.80
C SER A 142 9.40 -16.99 -6.74
N MET A 143 8.27 -16.94 -6.05
CA MET A 143 7.48 -15.74 -5.90
C MET A 143 8.25 -14.64 -5.15
N TYR A 144 8.90 -14.95 -4.02
CA TYR A 144 9.71 -13.97 -3.30
C TYR A 144 10.96 -13.55 -4.07
N LYS A 145 11.57 -14.45 -4.84
CA LYS A 145 12.67 -14.08 -5.74
C LYS A 145 12.21 -13.07 -6.79
N LYS A 146 11.06 -13.32 -7.42
CA LYS A 146 10.47 -12.40 -8.41
C LYS A 146 10.07 -11.06 -7.79
N THR A 147 9.55 -11.08 -6.57
CA THR A 147 9.23 -9.87 -5.80
C THR A 147 10.47 -9.02 -5.56
N ARG A 148 11.60 -9.65 -5.15
CA ARG A 148 12.88 -8.93 -4.98
C ARG A 148 13.43 -8.39 -6.29
N GLU A 149 13.28 -9.11 -7.41
CA GLU A 149 13.63 -8.58 -8.74
C GLU A 149 12.86 -7.30 -9.04
N ILE A 150 11.53 -7.30 -8.86
CA ILE A 150 10.69 -6.12 -9.08
C ILE A 150 11.11 -4.98 -8.14
N LEU A 151 11.35 -5.30 -6.86
CA LEU A 151 11.78 -4.33 -5.87
C LEU A 151 13.09 -3.64 -6.29
N LEU A 152 14.11 -4.41 -6.62
CA LEU A 152 15.44 -3.90 -6.97
C LEU A 152 15.50 -3.24 -8.36
N GLN A 153 14.61 -3.60 -9.26
CA GLN A 153 14.50 -2.95 -10.59
C GLN A 153 13.75 -1.63 -10.55
N SER A 154 12.89 -1.43 -9.55
CA SER A 154 11.95 -0.31 -9.54
C SER A 154 12.20 0.69 -8.41
N PHE A 155 13.00 0.35 -7.41
CA PHE A 155 13.22 1.18 -6.22
C PHE A 155 14.68 1.17 -5.79
N ASP A 156 15.14 2.32 -5.31
CA ASP A 156 16.36 2.43 -4.51
C ASP A 156 16.00 2.20 -3.04
N ILE A 157 16.62 1.19 -2.42
CA ILE A 157 16.37 0.87 -1.01
C ILE A 157 17.14 1.83 -0.12
N ILE A 158 16.43 2.76 0.52
CA ILE A 158 17.01 3.77 1.40
C ILE A 158 17.36 3.17 2.77
N SER A 159 16.48 2.33 3.32
CA SER A 159 16.65 1.74 4.65
C SER A 159 15.80 0.49 4.83
N ILE A 160 16.29 -0.43 5.64
CA ILE A 160 15.55 -1.60 6.12
C ILE A 160 15.60 -1.54 7.66
N ALA A 161 14.42 -1.41 8.28
CA ALA A 161 14.28 -1.46 9.74
C ALA A 161 13.70 -2.83 10.14
N HIS A 162 14.38 -3.54 11.01
CA HIS A 162 13.90 -4.79 11.58
C HIS A 162 13.21 -4.52 12.93
N PHE A 163 11.95 -4.96 13.02
CA PHE A 163 11.20 -4.87 14.28
C PHE A 163 11.53 -6.06 15.18
N GLY A 164 11.60 -5.82 16.48
CA GLY A 164 11.83 -6.86 17.47
C GLY A 164 10.67 -7.86 17.57
N ASP A 165 10.95 -9.03 18.13
CA ASP A 165 9.96 -10.07 18.40
C ASP A 165 8.81 -9.53 19.24
N GLY A 166 7.58 -9.92 18.90
CA GLY A 166 6.37 -9.50 19.60
C GLY A 166 5.78 -8.15 19.15
N THR A 167 6.42 -7.40 18.25
CA THR A 167 5.87 -6.12 17.74
C THR A 167 4.51 -6.28 17.06
N PHE A 168 4.28 -7.38 16.37
CA PHE A 168 3.05 -7.65 15.62
C PHE A 168 2.17 -8.74 16.26
N GLY A 169 2.36 -9.05 17.52
CA GLY A 169 1.61 -10.09 18.21
C GLY A 169 1.86 -11.51 17.63
N ARG A 170 1.48 -12.51 18.40
CA ARG A 170 1.41 -13.90 17.92
C ARG A 170 0.00 -14.23 17.49
#